data_4758fe88b495b34376aebc46a5b8aedf
#
_entry.id   4758fe88b495b34376aebc46a5b8aedf
#
_cell.length_a   1.000
_cell.length_b   1.000
_cell.length_c   1.000
_cell.angle_alpha   90.00
_cell.angle_beta   90.00
_cell.angle_gamma   90.00
#
_symmetry.space_group_name_H-M   'P 1'
#
loop_
_entity.id
_entity.type
_entity.pdbx_description
1 polymer ?
#
loop_
_entity_poly.entity_id
_entity_poly.type
_entity_poly.pdbx_seq_one_letter_code
_entity_poly.pdbx_strand_id
1 'polypeptide(L)'
;MATKTYITDMDGKTVDASAVSKPSDRHFRGAWKLSGSTISEDMTKAKEIFKDKIREVRKPLLEAEDVVYMKALEADDASAKTASVNKKKALRDAPAAQAITDADSIAKLKAAWDTSTLGTSPYA
;
A
#
# COMPACT_ATOMS: atom_id res chain seq x y z
N MET A 1 22.76 31.66 5.39
CA MET A 1 22.10 31.35 4.12
C MET A 1 21.09 30.22 4.29
N ALA A 2 19.91 30.38 3.73
CA ALA A 2 18.91 29.31 3.77
C ALA A 2 19.37 28.15 2.88
N THR A 3 19.26 26.94 3.38
CA THR A 3 19.53 25.74 2.61
C THR A 3 18.36 25.47 1.67
N LYS A 4 18.64 25.31 0.38
CA LYS A 4 17.60 24.93 -0.58
C LYS A 4 17.26 23.46 -0.46
N THR A 5 15.97 23.15 -0.50
CA THR A 5 15.47 21.77 -0.54
C THR A 5 15.00 21.47 -1.95
N TYR A 6 15.48 20.36 -2.50
CA TYR A 6 15.09 19.92 -3.84
C TYR A 6 14.20 18.70 -3.74
N ILE A 7 13.26 18.62 -4.69
CA ILE A 7 12.36 17.47 -4.84
C ILE A 7 12.72 16.78 -6.15
N THR A 8 12.90 15.47 -6.09
CA THR A 8 13.09 14.64 -7.28
C THR A 8 11.79 13.86 -7.52
N ASP A 9 11.22 13.99 -8.71
CA ASP A 9 9.99 13.29 -9.06
C ASP A 9 10.25 11.83 -9.49
N MET A 10 9.19 11.10 -9.82
CA MET A 10 9.28 9.69 -10.21
C MET A 10 10.09 9.45 -11.49
N ASP A 11 10.25 10.48 -12.33
CA ASP A 11 11.02 10.42 -13.58
C ASP A 11 12.46 10.93 -13.40
N GLY A 12 12.87 11.26 -12.18
CA GLY A 12 14.19 11.75 -11.86
C GLY A 12 14.39 13.25 -12.10
N LYS A 13 13.32 14.00 -12.37
CA LYS A 13 13.38 15.45 -12.50
C LYS A 13 13.52 16.10 -11.14
N THR A 14 14.45 17.03 -11.02
CA THR A 14 14.71 17.74 -9.76
C THR A 14 14.25 19.19 -9.87
N VAL A 15 13.60 19.68 -8.81
CA VAL A 15 13.08 21.04 -8.73
C VAL A 15 13.22 21.59 -7.30
N ASP A 16 13.40 22.91 -7.19
CA ASP A 16 13.41 23.58 -5.89
C ASP A 16 12.01 23.47 -5.25
N ALA A 17 11.94 22.96 -4.02
CA ALA A 17 10.67 22.78 -3.30
C ALA A 17 9.88 24.07 -3.13
N SER A 18 10.54 25.23 -3.05
CA SER A 18 9.89 26.53 -2.92
C SER A 18 9.31 27.05 -4.23
N ALA A 19 9.69 26.45 -5.38
CA ALA A 19 9.27 26.91 -6.71
C ALA A 19 8.07 26.13 -7.24
N VAL A 20 7.55 25.14 -6.52
CA VAL A 20 6.48 24.27 -7.00
C VAL A 20 5.35 24.13 -5.99
N SER A 21 4.14 23.90 -6.50
CA SER A 21 3.02 23.37 -5.74
C SER A 21 3.18 21.87 -5.63
N LYS A 22 2.96 21.31 -4.45
CA LYS A 22 3.10 19.87 -4.20
C LYS A 22 1.97 19.37 -3.31
N PRO A 23 1.66 18.05 -3.37
CA PRO A 23 0.69 17.46 -2.45
C PRO A 23 1.16 17.59 -0.99
N SER A 24 0.22 17.84 -0.09
CA SER A 24 0.50 17.85 1.34
C SER A 24 0.74 16.46 1.91
N ASP A 25 0.14 15.46 1.28
CA ASP A 25 0.29 14.06 1.66
C ASP A 25 1.58 13.49 1.06
N ARG A 26 2.46 13.01 1.92
CA ARG A 26 3.78 12.53 1.53
C ARG A 26 3.91 11.02 1.47
N HIS A 27 2.84 10.27 1.73
CA HIS A 27 2.87 8.81 1.74
C HIS A 27 3.21 8.21 0.37
N PHE A 28 2.85 8.88 -0.72
CA PHE A 28 3.08 8.42 -2.08
C PHE A 28 4.07 9.30 -2.83
N ARG A 29 5.11 9.75 -2.16
CA ARG A 29 6.15 10.60 -2.78
C ARG A 29 6.79 9.95 -4.00
N GLY A 30 6.91 8.62 -4.01
CA GLY A 30 7.43 7.87 -5.15
C GLY A 30 6.54 7.94 -6.39
N ALA A 31 5.29 8.43 -6.26
CA ALA A 31 4.35 8.64 -7.34
C ALA A 31 4.23 10.12 -7.75
N TRP A 32 5.04 11.00 -7.19
CA TRP A 32 5.03 12.42 -7.53
C TRP A 32 5.60 12.64 -8.92
N LYS A 33 4.85 13.40 -9.74
CA LYS A 33 5.23 13.74 -11.10
C LYS A 33 5.22 15.25 -11.28
N LEU A 34 6.34 15.79 -11.75
CA LEU A 34 6.49 17.22 -12.02
C LEU A 34 5.93 17.54 -13.39
N SER A 35 5.05 18.56 -13.45
CA SER A 35 4.56 19.14 -14.68
C SER A 35 4.56 20.65 -14.55
N GLY A 36 5.47 21.33 -15.25
CA GLY A 36 5.66 22.77 -15.08
C GLY A 36 6.12 23.10 -13.66
N SER A 37 5.32 23.87 -12.94
CA SER A 37 5.57 24.25 -11.54
C SER A 37 4.66 23.51 -10.55
N THR A 38 4.00 22.41 -10.98
CA THR A 38 3.09 21.64 -10.16
C THR A 38 3.55 20.19 -10.07
N ILE A 39 3.57 19.66 -8.85
CA ILE A 39 3.76 18.24 -8.61
C ILE A 39 2.40 17.62 -8.32
N SER A 40 2.04 16.62 -9.10
CA SER A 40 0.83 15.83 -8.93
C SER A 40 1.18 14.38 -8.60
N GLU A 41 0.19 13.62 -8.14
CA GLU A 41 0.35 12.21 -7.84
C GLU A 41 -0.11 11.37 -9.02
N ASP A 42 0.79 10.52 -9.54
CA ASP A 42 0.46 9.57 -10.60
C ASP A 42 -0.29 8.39 -9.97
N MET A 43 -1.57 8.23 -10.28
CA MET A 43 -2.40 7.19 -9.68
C MET A 43 -1.95 5.78 -10.04
N THR A 44 -1.47 5.56 -11.26
CA THR A 44 -0.96 4.25 -11.66
C THR A 44 0.24 3.85 -10.79
N LYS A 45 1.17 4.79 -10.61
CA LYS A 45 2.35 4.56 -9.76
C LYS A 45 1.98 4.45 -8.29
N ALA A 46 1.05 5.28 -7.82
CA ALA A 46 0.57 5.23 -6.44
C ALA A 46 -0.06 3.87 -6.12
N LYS A 47 -0.85 3.31 -7.04
CA LYS A 47 -1.45 1.98 -6.88
C LYS A 47 -0.39 0.89 -6.83
N GLU A 48 0.67 0.97 -7.63
CA GLU A 48 1.80 0.04 -7.57
C GLU A 48 2.48 0.08 -6.20
N ILE A 49 2.76 1.27 -5.69
CA ILE A 49 3.37 1.47 -4.37
C ILE A 49 2.46 0.88 -3.28
N PHE A 50 1.17 1.14 -3.37
CA PHE A 50 0.17 0.63 -2.43
C PHE A 50 0.13 -0.90 -2.42
N LYS A 51 0.10 -1.52 -3.59
CA LYS A 51 0.12 -2.98 -3.74
C LYS A 51 1.41 -3.60 -3.20
N ASP A 52 2.54 -2.95 -3.44
CA ASP A 52 3.84 -3.42 -2.93
C ASP A 52 3.87 -3.36 -1.40
N LYS A 53 3.26 -2.33 -0.81
CA LYS A 53 3.13 -2.24 0.66
C LYS A 53 2.24 -3.34 1.21
N ILE A 54 1.15 -3.68 0.53
CA ILE A 54 0.30 -4.81 0.90
C ILE A 54 1.09 -6.11 0.86
N ARG A 55 1.88 -6.33 -0.19
CA ARG A 55 2.72 -7.53 -0.32
C ARG A 55 3.75 -7.63 0.79
N GLU A 56 4.34 -6.51 1.17
CA GLU A 56 5.28 -6.44 2.28
C GLU A 56 4.61 -6.80 3.61
N VAL A 57 3.45 -6.21 3.90
CA VAL A 57 2.72 -6.42 5.15
C VAL A 57 2.16 -7.83 5.24
N ARG A 58 1.64 -8.39 4.14
CA ARG A 58 1.00 -9.71 4.16
C ARG A 58 1.99 -10.86 4.35
N LYS A 59 3.26 -10.67 3.99
CA LYS A 59 4.26 -11.73 4.06
C LYS A 59 4.38 -12.36 5.46
N PRO A 60 4.64 -11.59 6.53
CA PRO A 60 4.68 -12.18 7.87
C PRO A 60 3.32 -12.70 8.33
N LEU A 61 2.22 -12.11 7.86
CA LEU A 61 0.88 -12.57 8.21
C LEU A 61 0.59 -13.94 7.59
N LEU A 62 1.02 -14.16 6.34
CA LEU A 62 0.91 -15.47 5.68
C LEU A 62 1.77 -16.52 6.37
N GLU A 63 2.99 -16.17 6.76
CA GLU A 63 3.90 -17.06 7.50
C GLU A 63 3.30 -17.47 8.85
N ALA A 64 2.72 -16.51 9.58
CA ALA A 64 2.04 -16.78 10.84
C ALA A 64 0.82 -17.70 10.66
N GLU A 65 0.07 -17.49 9.57
CA GLU A 65 -1.11 -18.30 9.27
C GLU A 65 -0.74 -19.72 8.85
N ASP A 66 0.42 -19.94 8.25
CA ASP A 66 0.93 -21.27 7.95
C ASP A 66 1.12 -22.09 9.24
N VAL A 67 1.58 -21.46 10.31
CA VAL A 67 1.71 -22.10 11.63
C VAL A 67 0.34 -22.44 12.22
N VAL A 68 -0.62 -21.52 12.11
CA VAL A 68 -2.00 -21.74 12.57
C VAL A 68 -2.62 -22.93 11.84
N TYR A 69 -2.43 -23.01 10.53
CA TYR A 69 -2.93 -24.13 9.72
C TYR A 69 -2.30 -25.45 10.15
N MET A 70 -0.99 -25.50 10.37
CA MET A 70 -0.30 -26.71 10.80
C MET A 70 -0.80 -27.20 12.14
N LYS A 71 -1.05 -26.30 13.09
CA LYS A 71 -1.64 -26.66 14.40
C LYS A 71 -3.04 -27.21 14.24
N ALA A 72 -3.85 -26.60 13.37
CA ALA A 72 -5.21 -27.08 13.09
C ALA A 72 -5.19 -28.47 12.44
N LEU A 73 -4.23 -28.72 11.55
CA LEU A 73 -4.05 -30.01 10.89
C LEU A 73 -3.65 -31.09 11.91
N GLU A 74 -2.72 -30.81 12.80
CA GLU A 74 -2.30 -31.72 13.86
C GLU A 74 -3.44 -32.05 14.81
N ALA A 75 -4.27 -31.06 15.15
CA ALA A 75 -5.43 -31.24 16.01
C ALA A 75 -6.64 -31.84 15.31
N ASP A 76 -6.57 -32.05 13.99
CA ASP A 76 -7.69 -32.49 13.14
C ASP A 76 -8.94 -31.61 13.33
N ASP A 77 -8.74 -30.30 13.45
CA ASP A 77 -9.80 -29.32 13.64
C ASP A 77 -10.27 -28.77 12.29
N ALA A 78 -11.36 -29.29 11.78
CA ALA A 78 -11.88 -28.92 10.46
C ALA A 78 -12.28 -27.43 10.37
N SER A 79 -12.88 -26.89 11.43
CA SER A 79 -13.27 -25.47 11.47
C SER A 79 -12.06 -24.56 11.45
N ALA A 80 -11.03 -24.87 12.23
CA ALA A 80 -9.80 -24.08 12.29
C ALA A 80 -9.04 -24.15 10.96
N LYS A 81 -9.01 -25.33 10.31
CA LYS A 81 -8.41 -25.48 8.97
C LYS A 81 -9.10 -24.59 7.93
N THR A 82 -10.43 -24.61 7.91
CA THR A 82 -11.23 -23.79 6.98
C THR A 82 -11.02 -22.30 7.23
N ALA A 83 -11.03 -21.86 8.48
CA ALA A 83 -10.79 -20.47 8.85
C ALA A 83 -9.41 -20.00 8.40
N SER A 84 -8.38 -20.84 8.58
CA SER A 84 -7.02 -20.52 8.15
C SER A 84 -6.89 -20.43 6.64
N VAL A 85 -7.48 -21.35 5.89
CA VAL A 85 -7.48 -21.32 4.41
C VAL A 85 -8.15 -20.06 3.91
N ASN A 86 -9.30 -19.67 4.48
CA ASN A 86 -10.02 -18.46 4.10
C ASN A 86 -9.20 -17.20 4.37
N LYS A 87 -8.51 -17.15 5.51
CA LYS A 87 -7.66 -16.01 5.88
C LYS A 87 -6.46 -15.89 4.95
N LYS A 88 -5.81 -16.98 4.61
CA LYS A 88 -4.72 -17.01 3.62
C LYS A 88 -5.19 -16.52 2.25
N LYS A 89 -6.37 -16.94 1.82
CA LYS A 89 -6.95 -16.51 0.55
C LYS A 89 -7.17 -15.00 0.54
N ALA A 90 -7.75 -14.44 1.62
CA ALA A 90 -7.96 -13.01 1.75
C ALA A 90 -6.64 -12.24 1.67
N LEU A 91 -5.58 -12.73 2.33
CA LEU A 91 -4.26 -12.13 2.28
C LEU A 91 -3.65 -12.16 0.86
N ARG A 92 -3.80 -13.28 0.15
CA ARG A 92 -3.29 -13.40 -1.23
C ARG A 92 -4.04 -12.47 -2.19
N ASP A 93 -5.36 -12.30 -2.00
CA ASP A 93 -6.21 -11.51 -2.88
C ASP A 93 -6.18 -10.01 -2.55
N ALA A 94 -5.63 -9.61 -1.40
CA ALA A 94 -5.63 -8.22 -0.95
C ALA A 94 -5.07 -7.21 -1.98
N PRO A 95 -3.94 -7.49 -2.70
CA PRO A 95 -3.44 -6.58 -3.71
C PRO A 95 -4.35 -6.44 -4.93
N ALA A 96 -5.26 -7.39 -5.15
CA ALA A 96 -6.18 -7.39 -6.30
C ALA A 96 -7.56 -6.83 -5.96
N ALA A 97 -7.73 -6.18 -4.80
CA ALA A 97 -9.01 -5.65 -4.37
C ALA A 97 -9.58 -4.63 -5.35
N GLN A 98 -10.87 -4.74 -5.65
CA GLN A 98 -11.56 -3.85 -6.58
C GLN A 98 -11.49 -2.38 -6.14
N ALA A 99 -11.55 -2.13 -4.83
CA ALA A 99 -11.44 -0.77 -4.30
C ALA A 99 -10.12 -0.08 -4.67
N ILE A 100 -9.03 -0.85 -4.83
CA ILE A 100 -7.75 -0.32 -5.30
C ILE A 100 -7.84 0.08 -6.77
N THR A 101 -8.40 -0.81 -7.58
CA THR A 101 -8.58 -0.56 -9.03
C THR A 101 -9.46 0.66 -9.27
N ASP A 102 -10.52 0.83 -8.49
CA ASP A 102 -11.50 1.90 -8.63
C ASP A 102 -11.06 3.23 -8.01
N ALA A 103 -10.00 3.24 -7.21
CA ALA A 103 -9.53 4.46 -6.57
C ALA A 103 -9.04 5.48 -7.61
N ASP A 104 -9.64 6.66 -7.60
CA ASP A 104 -9.30 7.76 -8.50
C ASP A 104 -8.61 8.92 -7.76
N SER A 105 -8.33 8.75 -6.49
CA SER A 105 -7.63 9.72 -5.65
C SER A 105 -6.81 9.01 -4.57
N ILE A 106 -5.85 9.72 -4.02
CA ILE A 106 -5.01 9.18 -2.93
C ILE A 106 -5.86 8.88 -1.69
N ALA A 107 -6.83 9.72 -1.38
CA ALA A 107 -7.74 9.49 -0.25
C ALA A 107 -8.51 8.17 -0.40
N LYS A 108 -9.05 7.91 -1.59
CA LYS A 108 -9.76 6.66 -1.90
C LYS A 108 -8.83 5.46 -1.89
N LEU A 109 -7.61 5.63 -2.39
CA LEU A 109 -6.61 4.57 -2.37
C LEU A 109 -6.24 4.17 -0.93
N LYS A 110 -6.01 5.15 -0.06
CA LYS A 110 -5.76 4.89 1.36
C LYS A 110 -6.93 4.19 2.04
N ALA A 111 -8.16 4.60 1.71
CA ALA A 111 -9.38 3.99 2.23
C ALA A 111 -9.58 2.55 1.77
N ALA A 112 -8.90 2.13 0.70
CA ALA A 112 -8.95 0.77 0.19
C ALA A 112 -8.13 -0.23 1.02
N TRP A 113 -7.34 0.24 2.00
CA TRP A 113 -6.60 -0.65 2.91
C TRP A 113 -7.59 -1.45 3.76
N ASP A 114 -7.54 -2.77 3.64
CA ASP A 114 -8.41 -3.68 4.39
C ASP A 114 -7.80 -3.95 5.77
N THR A 115 -8.25 -3.19 6.78
CA THR A 115 -7.75 -3.33 8.16
C THR A 115 -8.12 -4.66 8.80
N SER A 116 -9.22 -5.28 8.36
CA SER A 116 -9.64 -6.58 8.88
C SER A 116 -8.73 -7.72 8.42
N THR A 117 -8.13 -7.58 7.24
CA THR A 117 -7.22 -8.59 6.67
C THR A 117 -5.76 -8.27 6.96
N LEU A 118 -5.36 -7.00 6.85
CA LEU A 118 -3.96 -6.57 6.89
C LEU A 118 -3.55 -5.91 8.21
N GLY A 119 -4.52 -5.60 9.08
CA GLY A 119 -4.26 -4.87 10.32
C GLY A 119 -4.23 -3.36 10.09
N THR A 120 -3.63 -2.63 11.03
CA THR A 120 -3.61 -1.16 11.00
C THR A 120 -2.98 -0.64 9.71
N SER A 121 -3.66 0.34 9.09
CA SER A 121 -3.15 0.98 7.88
C SER A 121 -1.89 1.80 8.17
N PRO A 122 -0.81 1.64 7.37
CA PRO A 122 0.37 2.50 7.48
C PRO A 122 0.11 3.91 6.96
N TYR A 123 -1.06 4.14 6.37
CA TYR A 123 -1.46 5.44 5.80
C TYR A 123 -2.50 6.17 6.65
N ALA A 124 -2.85 5.62 7.79
CA ALA A 124 -3.82 6.23 8.70
C ALA A 124 -3.23 7.41 9.46
#